data_96181912815a5f9271c64a4a13dd0759
#
_entry.id   96181912815a5f9271c64a4a13dd0759
#
_cell.length_a   1.000
_cell.length_b   1.000
_cell.length_c   1.000
_cell.angle_alpha   90.00
_cell.angle_beta   90.00
_cell.angle_gamma   90.00
#
_symmetry.space_group_name_H-M   'P 1'
#
loop_
_entity.id
_entity.type
_entity.pdbx_description
1 polymer ?
#
loop_
_entity_poly.entity_id
_entity_poly.type
_entity_poly.pdbx_seq_one_letter_code
_entity_poly.pdbx_strand_id
1 'polypeptide(L)'
;MKKAVKAVKAERVARAEPRSIAVVGAGVAGCALVAQWRRLGCRAPITLLETGRGSGGRASTRRSRGDVALAIDHGAPLFNISHEPPPELLAPLLQGGWIEPWPAGESALALLEADGEIRSGRGDSRLAGRLYRGSSGMEAISAGLLALAAAATPAGLPPPQVRYGVLVQELVASPGGPWRLLDGQGQQLAQADWLVLAGTLLAHPRGPQVFGWSEVPLAAAARQLADPQLQAALQAIGALESEGRSNLLLEIPAAAAQPWLDLPFRLLSFSAAAQQRWGLERLSIQPLADGRVVVVAHSTAAVAACNLGVHGRDSSAGRLLPAPADPAAETRLITSLSEALWSVLAAVLPAGIPIPSLRQGQLPQGQLMRWGAAFPSGPGLEAEAMVCPVSRVALCGDAIAGPGFARIEGALRSGEWLAERLLQEWDAGEPAAAELRR
;
A
#
# COMPACT_ATOMS: atom_id res chain seq x y z
N MET A 1 -58.81 -14.93 10.94
CA MET A 1 -57.96 -14.46 12.08
C MET A 1 -56.59 -14.10 11.54
N LYS A 2 -56.37 -12.84 11.26
CA LYS A 2 -55.08 -12.30 10.78
C LYS A 2 -54.27 -11.86 12.01
N LYS A 3 -53.22 -12.57 12.37
CA LYS A 3 -52.25 -12.14 13.39
C LYS A 3 -51.33 -11.07 12.76
N ALA A 4 -51.46 -9.85 13.23
CA ALA A 4 -50.56 -8.76 12.97
C ALA A 4 -49.21 -9.06 13.62
N VAL A 5 -48.16 -9.21 12.80
CA VAL A 5 -46.78 -9.23 13.27
C VAL A 5 -46.40 -7.79 13.57
N LYS A 6 -46.37 -7.43 14.87
CA LYS A 6 -45.77 -6.17 15.33
C LYS A 6 -44.26 -6.21 15.05
N ALA A 7 -43.81 -5.41 14.10
CA ALA A 7 -42.39 -5.11 13.92
C ALA A 7 -41.93 -4.35 15.17
N VAL A 8 -41.14 -5.01 15.99
CA VAL A 8 -40.39 -4.38 17.08
C VAL A 8 -39.29 -3.56 16.42
N LYS A 9 -39.50 -2.25 16.35
CA LYS A 9 -38.43 -1.28 16.08
C LYS A 9 -37.47 -1.36 17.28
N ALA A 10 -36.37 -2.07 17.11
CA ALA A 10 -35.28 -1.98 18.09
C ALA A 10 -34.79 -0.53 18.09
N GLU A 11 -35.09 0.20 19.16
CA GLU A 11 -34.38 1.47 19.45
C GLU A 11 -32.89 1.15 19.52
N ARG A 12 -32.14 1.65 18.56
CA ARG A 12 -30.69 1.63 18.60
C ARG A 12 -30.25 2.46 19.80
N VAL A 13 -29.83 1.80 20.86
CA VAL A 13 -29.11 2.44 21.97
C VAL A 13 -27.99 3.25 21.36
N ALA A 14 -27.82 4.50 21.72
CA ALA A 14 -26.79 5.39 21.20
C ALA A 14 -25.41 4.75 21.49
N ARG A 15 -24.71 4.41 20.46
CA ARG A 15 -23.38 3.80 20.52
C ARG A 15 -22.40 4.83 21.09
N ALA A 16 -21.50 4.40 21.99
CA ALA A 16 -20.40 5.22 22.48
C ALA A 16 -19.27 5.29 21.42
N GLU A 17 -19.55 5.93 20.30
CA GLU A 17 -18.56 6.17 19.26
C GLU A 17 -17.42 7.08 19.78
N PRO A 18 -16.16 6.87 19.36
CA PRO A 18 -15.07 7.78 19.68
C PRO A 18 -15.38 9.18 19.13
N ARG A 19 -14.95 10.20 19.86
CA ARG A 19 -15.12 11.59 19.43
C ARG A 19 -14.35 11.92 18.16
N SER A 20 -13.23 11.21 17.91
CA SER A 20 -12.39 11.41 16.74
C SER A 20 -11.43 10.24 16.51
N ILE A 21 -11.05 10.03 15.24
CA ILE A 21 -10.14 8.96 14.81
C ILE A 21 -9.06 9.54 13.90
N ALA A 22 -7.80 9.23 14.21
CA ALA A 22 -6.67 9.50 13.32
C ALA A 22 -6.18 8.19 12.69
N VAL A 23 -6.06 8.18 11.36
CA VAL A 23 -5.50 7.06 10.59
C VAL A 23 -4.19 7.53 9.96
N VAL A 24 -3.08 6.86 10.24
CA VAL A 24 -1.78 7.16 9.64
C VAL A 24 -1.51 6.20 8.50
N GLY A 25 -1.53 6.73 7.29
CA GLY A 25 -1.38 6.02 6.02
C GLY A 25 -2.69 5.98 5.21
N ALA A 26 -2.69 6.61 4.03
CA ALA A 26 -3.76 6.54 3.05
C ALA A 26 -3.44 5.53 1.92
N GLY A 27 -2.83 4.40 2.27
CA GLY A 27 -2.72 3.22 1.42
C GLY A 27 -4.06 2.50 1.31
N VAL A 28 -4.09 1.39 0.57
CA VAL A 28 -5.33 0.62 0.36
C VAL A 28 -5.99 0.23 1.67
N ALA A 29 -5.25 -0.25 2.67
CA ALA A 29 -5.80 -0.68 3.96
C ALA A 29 -6.46 0.46 4.74
N GLY A 30 -5.78 1.62 4.87
CA GLY A 30 -6.33 2.78 5.57
C GLY A 30 -7.57 3.34 4.88
N CYS A 31 -7.56 3.39 3.54
CA CYS A 31 -8.72 3.82 2.76
C CYS A 31 -9.89 2.81 2.85
N ALA A 32 -9.60 1.50 2.84
CA ALA A 32 -10.60 0.45 3.00
C ALA A 32 -11.28 0.50 4.38
N LEU A 33 -10.47 0.66 5.44
CA LEU A 33 -10.97 0.87 6.80
C LEU A 33 -11.97 2.02 6.87
N VAL A 34 -11.60 3.17 6.33
CA VAL A 34 -12.44 4.37 6.37
C VAL A 34 -13.71 4.21 5.53
N ALA A 35 -13.60 3.57 4.35
CA ALA A 35 -14.75 3.26 3.52
C ALA A 35 -15.74 2.32 4.25
N GLN A 36 -15.23 1.25 4.84
CA GLN A 36 -16.05 0.28 5.56
C GLN A 36 -16.70 0.90 6.81
N TRP A 37 -15.98 1.71 7.58
CA TRP A 37 -16.57 2.42 8.73
C TRP A 37 -17.76 3.29 8.33
N ARG A 38 -17.62 4.08 7.26
CA ARG A 38 -18.72 4.91 6.77
C ARG A 38 -19.90 4.07 6.29
N ARG A 39 -19.65 2.96 5.59
CA ARG A 39 -20.69 2.02 5.16
C ARG A 39 -21.43 1.37 6.34
N LEU A 40 -20.72 1.08 7.42
CA LEU A 40 -21.29 0.52 8.65
C LEU A 40 -21.96 1.59 9.55
N GLY A 41 -21.91 2.87 9.15
CA GLY A 41 -22.62 3.96 9.81
C GLY A 41 -21.82 4.66 10.91
N CYS A 42 -20.49 4.48 11.00
CA CYS A 42 -19.64 5.24 11.91
C CYS A 42 -19.77 6.75 11.66
N ARG A 43 -20.01 7.51 12.70
CA ARG A 43 -20.24 8.96 12.65
C ARG A 43 -19.04 9.78 13.14
N ALA A 44 -18.04 9.14 13.74
CA ALA A 44 -16.86 9.82 14.26
C ALA A 44 -16.15 10.65 13.18
N PRO A 45 -15.63 11.85 13.49
CA PRO A 45 -14.70 12.56 12.62
C PRO A 45 -13.45 11.74 12.36
N ILE A 46 -13.06 11.61 11.08
CA ILE A 46 -11.91 10.81 10.66
C ILE A 46 -10.92 11.70 9.93
N THR A 47 -9.66 11.65 10.36
CA THR A 47 -8.54 12.31 9.69
C THR A 47 -7.51 11.26 9.26
N LEU A 48 -7.20 11.20 7.96
CA LEU A 48 -6.11 10.40 7.43
C LEU A 48 -4.88 11.30 7.23
N LEU A 49 -3.71 10.83 7.64
CA LEU A 49 -2.43 11.50 7.47
C LEU A 49 -1.56 10.65 6.55
N GLU A 50 -1.12 11.21 5.42
CA GLU A 50 -0.35 10.51 4.40
C GLU A 50 0.95 11.25 4.08
N THR A 51 2.06 10.53 4.15
CA THR A 51 3.40 11.08 3.82
C THR A 51 3.55 11.37 2.33
N GLY A 52 2.91 10.57 1.49
CA GLY A 52 2.88 10.73 0.04
C GLY A 52 2.08 11.95 -0.42
N ARG A 53 2.24 12.30 -1.69
CA ARG A 53 1.48 13.38 -2.35
C ARG A 53 0.08 12.97 -2.78
N GLY A 54 -0.26 11.70 -2.65
CA GLY A 54 -1.55 11.10 -2.99
C GLY A 54 -1.77 9.81 -2.22
N SER A 55 -2.98 9.28 -2.29
CA SER A 55 -3.33 7.99 -1.72
C SER A 55 -2.79 6.83 -2.56
N GLY A 56 -2.82 5.61 -2.00
CA GLY A 56 -2.46 4.38 -2.69
C GLY A 56 -1.30 3.61 -2.05
N GLY A 57 -0.33 4.30 -1.43
CA GLY A 57 0.86 3.63 -0.88
C GLY A 57 1.60 2.85 -1.96
N ARG A 58 1.79 1.54 -1.81
CA ARG A 58 2.43 0.66 -2.80
C ARG A 58 1.58 0.40 -4.06
N ALA A 59 0.31 0.73 -4.03
CA ALA A 59 -0.59 0.78 -5.18
C ALA A 59 -0.75 2.20 -5.73
N SER A 60 0.22 3.09 -5.52
CA SER A 60 0.18 4.44 -6.06
C SER A 60 0.63 4.48 -7.53
N THR A 61 0.02 5.39 -8.29
CA THR A 61 0.40 5.72 -9.66
C THR A 61 1.18 7.01 -9.66
N ARG A 62 2.38 7.01 -10.26
CA ARG A 62 3.16 8.22 -10.44
C ARG A 62 2.58 9.05 -11.57
N ARG A 63 2.23 10.29 -11.25
CA ARG A 63 1.75 11.29 -12.23
C ARG A 63 2.67 12.49 -12.26
N SER A 64 2.69 13.19 -13.39
CA SER A 64 3.42 14.44 -13.57
C SER A 64 2.45 15.60 -13.78
N ARG A 65 2.74 16.75 -13.18
CA ARG A 65 1.96 17.98 -13.43
C ARG A 65 2.24 18.60 -14.80
N GLY A 66 3.45 18.40 -15.30
CA GLY A 66 3.88 18.90 -16.61
C GLY A 66 3.57 17.94 -17.76
N ASP A 67 3.12 16.72 -17.46
CA ASP A 67 2.83 15.68 -18.46
C ASP A 67 1.64 14.85 -17.98
N VAL A 68 0.45 15.25 -18.40
CA VAL A 68 -0.81 14.64 -17.97
C VAL A 68 -1.01 13.21 -18.47
N ALA A 69 -0.32 12.82 -19.55
CA ALA A 69 -0.37 11.46 -20.07
C ALA A 69 0.48 10.49 -19.24
N LEU A 70 1.44 10.99 -18.46
CA LEU A 70 2.32 10.16 -17.66
C LEU A 70 1.59 9.59 -16.44
N ALA A 71 1.29 8.31 -16.48
CA ALA A 71 0.69 7.53 -15.41
C ALA A 71 1.46 6.21 -15.27
N ILE A 72 2.29 6.08 -14.22
CA ILE A 72 3.17 4.93 -14.02
C ILE A 72 2.78 4.20 -12.74
N ASP A 73 2.34 2.96 -12.87
CA ASP A 73 2.13 2.05 -11.74
C ASP A 73 3.47 1.43 -11.35
N HIS A 74 4.22 2.15 -10.50
CA HIS A 74 5.60 1.84 -10.17
C HIS A 74 5.77 0.89 -8.98
N GLY A 75 4.69 0.53 -8.32
CA GLY A 75 4.63 -0.50 -7.27
C GLY A 75 3.93 -1.75 -7.81
N ALA A 76 2.68 -1.95 -7.44
CA ALA A 76 1.86 -3.02 -7.98
C ALA A 76 1.25 -2.61 -9.33
N PRO A 77 1.53 -3.31 -10.45
CA PRO A 77 0.95 -2.97 -11.76
C PRO A 77 -0.46 -3.53 -11.96
N LEU A 78 -0.86 -4.46 -11.12
CA LEU A 78 -2.17 -5.09 -11.04
C LEU A 78 -2.33 -5.72 -9.66
N PHE A 79 -3.51 -6.23 -9.35
CA PHE A 79 -3.75 -7.02 -8.15
C PHE A 79 -4.67 -8.19 -8.44
N ASN A 80 -4.70 -9.13 -7.50
CA ASN A 80 -5.52 -10.33 -7.61
C ASN A 80 -6.39 -10.53 -6.38
N ILE A 81 -7.51 -11.20 -6.58
CA ILE A 81 -8.38 -11.73 -5.53
C ILE A 81 -8.38 -13.25 -5.69
N SER A 82 -7.89 -13.94 -4.68
CA SER A 82 -7.62 -15.37 -4.72
C SER A 82 -8.43 -16.20 -3.71
N HIS A 83 -9.14 -15.55 -2.79
CA HIS A 83 -9.92 -16.22 -1.75
C HIS A 83 -11.39 -15.82 -1.83
N GLU A 84 -12.26 -16.80 -1.57
CA GLU A 84 -13.70 -16.59 -1.47
C GLU A 84 -14.16 -16.58 0.01
N PRO A 85 -15.14 -15.79 0.38
CA PRO A 85 -15.75 -14.72 -0.41
C PRO A 85 -14.75 -13.58 -0.66
N PRO A 86 -14.90 -12.80 -1.74
CA PRO A 86 -14.03 -11.65 -2.00
C PRO A 86 -14.23 -10.56 -0.94
N PRO A 87 -13.29 -9.58 -0.80
CA PRO A 87 -13.50 -8.40 0.02
C PRO A 87 -14.81 -7.70 -0.32
N GLU A 88 -15.56 -7.22 0.69
CA GLU A 88 -16.87 -6.58 0.50
C GLU A 88 -16.80 -5.30 -0.34
N LEU A 89 -15.69 -4.57 -0.23
CA LEU A 89 -15.46 -3.34 -1.00
C LEU A 89 -15.12 -3.58 -2.47
N LEU A 90 -14.81 -4.82 -2.88
CA LEU A 90 -14.50 -5.13 -4.28
C LEU A 90 -15.68 -4.82 -5.22
N ALA A 91 -16.89 -5.26 -4.87
CA ALA A 91 -18.07 -5.05 -5.70
C ALA A 91 -18.42 -3.56 -5.86
N PRO A 92 -18.46 -2.72 -4.79
CA PRO A 92 -18.63 -1.28 -4.92
C PRO A 92 -17.56 -0.59 -5.77
N LEU A 93 -16.29 -1.02 -5.67
CA LEU A 93 -15.21 -0.47 -6.50
C LEU A 93 -15.41 -0.79 -7.99
N LEU A 94 -15.83 -2.02 -8.32
CA LEU A 94 -16.18 -2.43 -9.68
C LEU A 94 -17.39 -1.65 -10.22
N GLN A 95 -18.46 -1.56 -9.44
CA GLN A 95 -19.68 -0.82 -9.81
C GLN A 95 -19.44 0.67 -10.02
N GLY A 96 -18.56 1.25 -9.23
CA GLY A 96 -18.14 2.65 -9.34
C GLY A 96 -17.15 2.92 -10.47
N GLY A 97 -16.68 1.89 -11.19
CA GLY A 97 -15.71 2.03 -12.27
C GLY A 97 -14.30 2.43 -11.81
N TRP A 98 -13.98 2.25 -10.52
CA TRP A 98 -12.66 2.57 -9.96
C TRP A 98 -11.62 1.51 -10.25
N ILE A 99 -12.07 0.28 -10.39
CA ILE A 99 -11.28 -0.87 -10.79
C ILE A 99 -11.97 -1.63 -11.91
N GLU A 100 -11.20 -2.39 -12.66
CA GLU A 100 -11.69 -3.24 -13.72
C GLU A 100 -10.95 -4.58 -13.73
N PRO A 101 -11.53 -5.66 -14.31
CA PRO A 101 -10.76 -6.86 -14.62
C PRO A 101 -9.55 -6.47 -15.46
N TRP A 102 -8.40 -7.10 -15.21
CA TRP A 102 -7.19 -6.77 -15.96
C TRP A 102 -7.38 -7.06 -17.45
N PRO A 103 -7.40 -6.05 -18.33
CA PRO A 103 -7.88 -6.20 -19.72
C PRO A 103 -6.93 -7.01 -20.59
N ALA A 104 -5.63 -7.08 -20.25
CA ALA A 104 -4.68 -7.90 -20.99
C ALA A 104 -4.92 -9.41 -20.81
N GLY A 105 -5.65 -9.80 -19.73
CA GLY A 105 -5.98 -11.18 -19.46
C GLY A 105 -4.79 -12.05 -19.11
N GLU A 106 -5.03 -13.33 -18.86
CA GLU A 106 -4.00 -14.30 -18.48
C GLU A 106 -2.99 -14.58 -19.60
N SER A 107 -3.40 -14.46 -20.85
CA SER A 107 -2.52 -14.64 -22.01
C SER A 107 -1.38 -13.64 -22.08
N ALA A 108 -1.49 -12.51 -21.40
CA ALA A 108 -0.45 -11.50 -21.30
C ALA A 108 0.45 -11.66 -20.06
N LEU A 109 0.30 -12.75 -19.32
CA LEU A 109 1.23 -13.18 -18.26
C LEU A 109 2.23 -14.16 -18.83
N ALA A 110 3.50 -14.01 -18.43
CA ALA A 110 4.53 -14.97 -18.80
C ALA A 110 5.54 -15.19 -17.66
N LEU A 111 6.24 -16.30 -17.73
CA LEU A 111 7.35 -16.68 -16.86
C LEU A 111 8.61 -16.80 -17.71
N LEU A 112 9.68 -16.13 -17.28
CA LEU A 112 11.01 -16.25 -17.84
C LEU A 112 11.83 -17.27 -17.06
N GLU A 113 12.36 -18.26 -17.78
CA GLU A 113 13.32 -19.22 -17.24
C GLU A 113 14.77 -18.75 -17.40
N ALA A 114 15.69 -19.39 -16.69
CA ALA A 114 17.09 -18.97 -16.68
C ALA A 114 17.81 -19.15 -18.04
N ASP A 115 17.35 -20.05 -18.88
CA ASP A 115 17.89 -20.27 -20.24
C ASP A 115 17.36 -19.26 -21.28
N GLY A 116 16.39 -18.41 -20.88
CA GLY A 116 15.74 -17.44 -21.76
C GLY A 116 14.40 -17.91 -22.33
N GLU A 117 13.97 -19.15 -22.03
CA GLU A 117 12.66 -19.63 -22.44
C GLU A 117 11.54 -18.81 -21.77
N ILE A 118 10.55 -18.39 -22.56
CA ILE A 118 9.34 -17.75 -22.07
C ILE A 118 8.19 -18.74 -22.12
N ARG A 119 7.60 -18.99 -20.97
CA ARG A 119 6.38 -19.80 -20.83
C ARG A 119 5.18 -18.88 -20.59
N SER A 120 4.13 -19.06 -21.39
CA SER A 120 2.86 -18.37 -21.17
C SER A 120 2.22 -18.82 -19.87
N GLY A 121 1.59 -17.89 -19.15
CA GLY A 121 0.81 -18.17 -17.94
C GLY A 121 1.39 -17.59 -16.66
N ARG A 122 0.78 -17.95 -15.55
CA ARG A 122 1.09 -17.44 -14.21
C ARG A 122 2.32 -18.14 -13.65
N GLY A 123 3.46 -17.51 -13.77
CA GLY A 123 4.68 -18.00 -13.14
C GLY A 123 4.81 -17.68 -11.65
N ASP A 124 3.97 -16.80 -11.12
CA ASP A 124 3.99 -16.32 -9.74
C ASP A 124 2.70 -16.73 -9.02
N SER A 125 2.81 -17.57 -7.99
CA SER A 125 1.67 -17.98 -7.15
C SER A 125 0.94 -16.81 -6.50
N ARG A 126 1.63 -15.68 -6.30
CA ARG A 126 1.05 -14.44 -5.81
C ARG A 126 0.02 -13.83 -6.77
N LEU A 127 -0.04 -14.29 -8.02
CA LEU A 127 -1.03 -13.87 -9.03
C LEU A 127 -2.21 -14.85 -9.16
N ALA A 128 -2.40 -15.77 -8.22
CA ALA A 128 -3.53 -16.71 -8.23
C ALA A 128 -4.88 -15.98 -8.13
N GLY A 129 -5.96 -16.54 -8.70
CA GLY A 129 -7.31 -15.98 -8.64
C GLY A 129 -7.62 -15.00 -9.77
N ARG A 130 -8.60 -14.11 -9.57
CA ARG A 130 -9.02 -13.12 -10.58
C ARG A 130 -8.13 -11.89 -10.53
N LEU A 131 -7.73 -11.41 -11.70
CA LEU A 131 -6.84 -10.26 -11.84
C LEU A 131 -7.61 -8.98 -12.11
N TYR A 132 -7.18 -7.90 -11.47
CA TYR A 132 -7.78 -6.58 -11.56
C TYR A 132 -6.69 -5.50 -11.66
N ARG A 133 -7.09 -4.32 -12.12
CA ARG A 133 -6.30 -3.10 -12.02
C ARG A 133 -7.17 -1.89 -11.67
N GLY A 134 -6.55 -0.80 -11.30
CA GLY A 134 -7.22 0.50 -11.24
C GLY A 134 -7.51 1.01 -12.65
N SER A 135 -8.71 1.56 -12.87
CA SER A 135 -9.19 1.99 -14.20
C SER A 135 -8.37 3.13 -14.82
N SER A 136 -7.81 4.00 -13.98
CA SER A 136 -6.95 5.12 -14.39
C SER A 136 -5.52 5.03 -13.87
N GLY A 137 -5.12 3.87 -13.36
CA GLY A 137 -3.91 3.58 -12.62
C GLY A 137 -4.24 3.00 -11.26
N MET A 138 -3.30 2.35 -10.63
CA MET A 138 -3.53 1.60 -9.39
C MET A 138 -3.97 2.50 -8.20
N GLU A 139 -3.66 3.78 -8.22
CA GLU A 139 -4.15 4.76 -7.23
C GLU A 139 -5.67 4.87 -7.21
N ALA A 140 -6.36 4.53 -8.31
CA ALA A 140 -7.82 4.56 -8.42
C ALA A 140 -8.49 3.68 -7.36
N ILE A 141 -7.85 2.62 -6.90
CA ILE A 141 -8.35 1.79 -5.80
C ILE A 141 -8.59 2.64 -4.55
N SER A 142 -7.56 3.35 -4.08
CA SER A 142 -7.65 4.18 -2.87
C SER A 142 -8.52 5.42 -3.08
N ALA A 143 -8.49 6.01 -4.27
CA ALA A 143 -9.39 7.12 -4.63
C ALA A 143 -10.86 6.69 -4.60
N GLY A 144 -11.17 5.50 -5.14
CA GLY A 144 -12.50 4.91 -5.09
C GLY A 144 -12.97 4.61 -3.67
N LEU A 145 -12.10 4.05 -2.84
CA LEU A 145 -12.41 3.80 -1.42
C LEU A 145 -12.73 5.10 -0.68
N LEU A 146 -11.97 6.18 -0.91
CA LEU A 146 -12.25 7.48 -0.31
C LEU A 146 -13.56 8.09 -0.85
N ALA A 147 -13.84 7.91 -2.14
CA ALA A 147 -15.13 8.33 -2.73
C ALA A 147 -16.32 7.57 -2.13
N LEU A 148 -16.19 6.25 -1.94
CA LEU A 148 -17.19 5.43 -1.26
C LEU A 148 -17.40 5.89 0.19
N ALA A 149 -16.31 6.23 0.90
CA ALA A 149 -16.39 6.77 2.26
C ALA A 149 -17.14 8.11 2.29
N ALA A 150 -16.84 9.00 1.36
CA ALA A 150 -17.51 10.30 1.25
C ALA A 150 -19.00 10.13 0.94
N ALA A 151 -19.35 9.26 -0.01
CA ALA A 151 -20.74 8.98 -0.39
C ALA A 151 -21.57 8.33 0.74
N ALA A 152 -20.94 7.49 1.56
CA ALA A 152 -21.58 6.85 2.71
C ALA A 152 -21.57 7.73 3.97
N THR A 153 -20.99 8.94 3.93
CA THR A 153 -20.97 9.85 5.07
C THR A 153 -22.37 10.37 5.36
N PRO A 154 -22.90 10.22 6.60
CA PRO A 154 -24.22 10.68 6.94
C PRO A 154 -24.41 12.18 6.72
N ALA A 155 -25.60 12.59 6.32
CA ALA A 155 -25.94 14.00 6.12
C ALA A 155 -25.64 14.85 7.37
N GLY A 156 -25.01 16.00 7.15
CA GLY A 156 -24.61 16.92 8.24
C GLY A 156 -23.26 16.60 8.88
N LEU A 157 -22.57 15.53 8.45
CA LEU A 157 -21.19 15.25 8.86
C LEU A 157 -20.21 15.62 7.74
N PRO A 158 -19.00 16.10 8.07
CA PRO A 158 -17.97 16.27 7.08
C PRO A 158 -17.46 14.91 6.58
N PRO A 159 -17.08 14.81 5.29
CA PRO A 159 -16.41 13.62 4.79
C PRO A 159 -15.06 13.42 5.49
N PRO A 160 -14.48 12.21 5.46
CA PRO A 160 -13.15 11.96 5.98
C PRO A 160 -12.13 12.92 5.38
N GLN A 161 -11.31 13.56 6.22
CA GLN A 161 -10.26 14.46 5.79
C GLN A 161 -8.99 13.69 5.46
N VAL A 162 -8.39 13.96 4.31
CA VAL A 162 -7.07 13.42 3.97
C VAL A 162 -6.06 14.56 3.89
N ARG A 163 -4.97 14.46 4.64
CA ARG A 163 -3.85 15.40 4.63
C ARG A 163 -2.64 14.71 4.00
N TYR A 164 -2.30 15.13 2.81
CA TYR A 164 -1.15 14.61 2.05
C TYR A 164 0.12 15.41 2.32
N GLY A 165 1.28 14.79 2.11
CA GLY A 165 2.59 15.43 2.27
C GLY A 165 2.92 15.74 3.73
N VAL A 166 2.34 15.01 4.67
CA VAL A 166 2.59 15.17 6.11
C VAL A 166 3.24 13.91 6.69
N LEU A 167 4.38 14.07 7.34
CA LEU A 167 5.10 12.99 8.02
C LEU A 167 4.88 13.11 9.52
N VAL A 168 4.13 12.17 10.10
CA VAL A 168 4.06 12.01 11.56
C VAL A 168 5.39 11.45 12.03
N GLN A 169 6.02 12.11 13.00
CA GLN A 169 7.31 11.70 13.57
C GLN A 169 7.23 11.39 15.06
N GLU A 170 6.29 12.01 15.76
CA GLU A 170 6.11 11.81 17.18
C GLU A 170 4.65 11.50 17.50
N LEU A 171 4.47 10.55 18.41
CA LEU A 171 3.19 10.17 18.98
C LEU A 171 3.21 10.46 20.47
N VAL A 172 2.27 11.26 20.94
CA VAL A 172 2.13 11.60 22.35
C VAL A 172 0.79 11.11 22.85
N ALA A 173 0.82 10.34 23.92
CA ALA A 173 -0.36 9.84 24.60
C ALA A 173 -0.22 10.00 26.11
N SER A 174 -1.35 10.09 26.79
CA SER A 174 -1.45 10.00 28.25
C SER A 174 -2.59 9.05 28.62
N PRO A 175 -2.53 8.38 29.77
CA PRO A 175 -3.60 7.47 30.21
C PRO A 175 -4.96 8.15 30.16
N GLY A 176 -5.91 7.57 29.40
CA GLY A 176 -7.25 8.12 29.21
C GLY A 176 -7.35 9.39 28.34
N GLY A 177 -6.24 10.03 27.98
CA GLY A 177 -6.18 11.23 27.14
C GLY A 177 -6.23 10.92 25.64
N PRO A 178 -6.43 11.91 24.77
CA PRO A 178 -6.36 11.72 23.34
C PRO A 178 -4.92 11.53 22.83
N TRP A 179 -4.77 10.89 21.70
CA TRP A 179 -3.54 10.84 20.94
C TRP A 179 -3.25 12.18 20.29
N ARG A 180 -2.02 12.67 20.39
CA ARG A 180 -1.51 13.82 19.62
C ARG A 180 -0.43 13.33 18.66
N LEU A 181 -0.57 13.71 17.41
CA LEU A 181 0.32 13.32 16.33
C LEU A 181 1.09 14.58 15.91
N LEU A 182 2.41 14.53 16.00
CA LEU A 182 3.28 15.68 15.76
C LEU A 182 4.22 15.42 14.58
N ASP A 183 4.66 16.51 13.93
CA ASP A 183 5.75 16.48 12.95
C ASP A 183 7.13 16.61 13.63
N GLY A 184 8.19 16.66 12.82
CA GLY A 184 9.56 16.79 13.31
C GLY A 184 9.92 18.15 13.93
N GLN A 185 9.05 19.13 13.84
CA GLN A 185 9.18 20.44 14.48
C GLN A 185 8.33 20.53 15.76
N GLY A 186 7.66 19.45 16.15
CA GLY A 186 6.74 19.44 17.30
C GLY A 186 5.39 20.09 17.01
N GLN A 187 5.08 20.42 15.75
CA GLN A 187 3.77 20.97 15.39
C GLN A 187 2.72 19.87 15.40
N GLN A 188 1.58 20.16 16.03
CA GLN A 188 0.47 19.20 16.09
C GLN A 188 -0.20 19.07 14.71
N LEU A 189 -0.13 17.88 14.15
CA LEU A 189 -0.78 17.51 12.89
C LEU A 189 -2.22 17.08 13.10
N ALA A 190 -2.49 16.30 14.14
CA ALA A 190 -3.83 15.85 14.50
C ALA A 190 -3.92 15.55 15.99
N GLN A 191 -5.17 15.47 16.48
CA GLN A 191 -5.51 14.96 17.80
C GLN A 191 -6.74 14.05 17.63
N ALA A 192 -6.73 12.88 18.28
CA ALA A 192 -7.81 11.92 18.16
C ALA A 192 -7.91 11.01 19.37
N ASP A 193 -9.12 10.47 19.63
CA ASP A 193 -9.34 9.50 20.70
C ASP A 193 -8.78 8.12 20.35
N TRP A 194 -8.86 7.75 19.07
CA TRP A 194 -8.28 6.51 18.54
C TRP A 194 -7.21 6.80 17.49
N LEU A 195 -6.11 6.04 17.59
CA LEU A 195 -5.04 6.02 16.61
C LEU A 195 -5.07 4.70 15.83
N VAL A 196 -5.13 4.78 14.50
CA VAL A 196 -4.96 3.61 13.64
C VAL A 196 -3.73 3.78 12.77
N LEU A 197 -2.85 2.80 12.79
CA LEU A 197 -1.71 2.71 11.90
C LEU A 197 -2.07 1.80 10.71
N ALA A 198 -2.21 2.40 9.53
CA ALA A 198 -2.43 1.65 8.28
C ALA A 198 -1.10 1.27 7.62
N GLY A 199 -0.18 0.78 8.43
CA GLY A 199 1.18 0.36 8.09
C GLY A 199 2.08 0.36 9.31
N THR A 200 3.25 -0.25 9.20
CA THR A 200 4.12 -0.54 10.36
C THR A 200 5.16 0.54 10.67
N LEU A 201 5.28 1.60 9.86
CA LEU A 201 6.42 2.53 9.91
C LEU A 201 6.64 3.18 11.29
N LEU A 202 5.56 3.63 11.95
CA LEU A 202 5.62 4.30 13.26
C LEU A 202 5.76 3.32 14.45
N ALA A 203 5.66 2.03 14.19
CA ALA A 203 5.71 0.97 15.20
C ALA A 203 6.90 0.00 15.01
N HIS A 204 7.61 0.07 13.88
CA HIS A 204 8.68 -0.86 13.51
C HIS A 204 10.06 -0.20 13.61
N PRO A 205 11.12 -0.90 14.08
CA PRO A 205 12.48 -0.38 14.15
C PRO A 205 13.07 0.17 12.85
N ARG A 206 12.50 -0.22 11.69
CA ARG A 206 12.85 0.35 10.39
C ARG A 206 12.59 1.85 10.29
N GLY A 207 11.57 2.38 10.98
CA GLY A 207 11.25 3.81 10.95
C GLY A 207 12.44 4.68 11.35
N PRO A 208 13.00 4.50 12.56
CA PRO A 208 14.26 5.13 12.99
C PRO A 208 15.42 4.94 12.01
N GLN A 209 15.60 3.73 11.49
CA GLN A 209 16.71 3.43 10.56
C GLN A 209 16.60 4.22 9.25
N VAL A 210 15.39 4.39 8.72
CA VAL A 210 15.15 5.08 7.44
C VAL A 210 15.17 6.61 7.62
N PHE A 211 14.53 7.13 8.67
CA PHE A 211 14.33 8.57 8.85
C PHE A 211 15.29 9.20 9.88
N GLY A 212 16.19 8.42 10.47
CA GLY A 212 17.12 8.92 11.48
C GLY A 212 16.43 9.34 12.79
N TRP A 213 15.25 8.79 13.10
CA TRP A 213 14.57 9.08 14.35
C TRP A 213 15.31 8.46 15.52
N SER A 214 15.24 9.11 16.69
CA SER A 214 15.92 8.61 17.90
C SER A 214 15.37 7.28 18.39
N GLU A 215 14.07 7.01 18.13
CA GLU A 215 13.39 5.81 18.58
C GLU A 215 12.11 5.54 17.75
N VAL A 216 11.50 4.39 17.99
CA VAL A 216 10.21 4.01 17.38
C VAL A 216 9.10 4.85 18.02
N PRO A 217 8.37 5.69 17.26
CA PRO A 217 7.40 6.64 17.81
C PRO A 217 6.32 6.00 18.70
N LEU A 218 5.74 4.88 18.25
CA LEU A 218 4.71 4.19 19.07
C LEU A 218 5.30 3.55 20.32
N ALA A 219 6.54 3.06 20.29
CA ALA A 219 7.21 2.49 21.46
C ALA A 219 7.51 3.58 22.50
N ALA A 220 7.89 4.77 22.06
CA ALA A 220 8.08 5.94 22.93
C ALA A 220 6.80 6.26 23.72
N ALA A 221 5.68 6.39 23.01
CA ALA A 221 4.37 6.66 23.59
C ALA A 221 3.88 5.54 24.51
N ALA A 222 4.10 4.28 24.12
CA ALA A 222 3.64 3.11 24.86
C ALA A 222 4.23 2.98 26.28
N ARG A 223 5.42 3.54 26.51
CA ARG A 223 6.04 3.54 27.85
C ARG A 223 5.19 4.25 28.91
N GLN A 224 4.35 5.20 28.50
CA GLN A 224 3.50 5.97 29.39
C GLN A 224 2.12 5.35 29.60
N LEU A 225 1.73 4.35 28.77
CA LEU A 225 0.38 3.80 28.76
C LEU A 225 0.21 2.54 29.59
N ALA A 226 1.30 1.89 30.00
CA ALA A 226 1.28 0.67 30.81
C ALA A 226 0.31 -0.43 30.29
N ASP A 227 0.19 -0.56 28.97
CA ASP A 227 -0.70 -1.52 28.28
C ASP A 227 0.10 -2.74 27.81
N PRO A 228 -0.04 -3.92 28.46
CA PRO A 228 0.68 -5.13 28.07
C PRO A 228 0.35 -5.60 26.65
N GLN A 229 -0.90 -5.38 26.17
CA GLN A 229 -1.30 -5.77 24.83
C GLN A 229 -0.59 -4.91 23.79
N LEU A 230 -0.47 -3.60 24.01
CA LEU A 230 0.29 -2.72 23.13
C LEU A 230 1.78 -3.08 23.13
N GLN A 231 2.37 -3.48 24.27
CA GLN A 231 3.74 -3.95 24.34
C GLN A 231 3.94 -5.23 23.51
N ALA A 232 3.02 -6.20 23.64
CA ALA A 232 3.05 -7.42 22.84
C ALA A 232 2.90 -7.16 21.33
N ALA A 233 1.99 -6.26 20.96
CA ALA A 233 1.82 -5.83 19.56
C ALA A 233 3.09 -5.18 19.00
N LEU A 234 3.74 -4.30 19.75
CA LEU A 234 5.01 -3.68 19.36
C LEU A 234 6.13 -4.70 19.18
N GLN A 235 6.20 -5.70 20.07
CA GLN A 235 7.17 -6.78 19.95
C GLN A 235 6.94 -7.61 18.69
N ALA A 236 5.70 -7.98 18.38
CA ALA A 236 5.33 -8.71 17.17
C ALA A 236 5.64 -7.90 15.91
N ILE A 237 5.30 -6.60 15.90
CA ILE A 237 5.61 -5.69 14.78
C ILE A 237 7.13 -5.56 14.62
N GLY A 238 7.87 -5.44 15.70
CA GLY A 238 9.34 -5.31 15.69
C GLY A 238 10.05 -6.53 15.11
N ALA A 239 9.44 -7.71 15.23
CA ALA A 239 9.93 -8.97 14.68
C ALA A 239 9.51 -9.24 13.24
N LEU A 240 8.61 -8.40 12.67
CA LEU A 240 8.14 -8.56 11.30
C LEU A 240 9.25 -8.29 10.30
N GLU A 241 9.53 -9.26 9.46
CA GLU A 241 10.45 -9.08 8.34
C GLU A 241 9.74 -8.53 7.10
N SER A 242 10.48 -7.86 6.24
CA SER A 242 9.98 -7.40 4.96
C SER A 242 11.08 -7.32 3.91
N GLU A 243 10.70 -7.64 2.69
CA GLU A 243 11.59 -7.55 1.53
C GLU A 243 11.48 -6.19 0.86
N GLY A 244 12.61 -5.61 0.48
CA GLY A 244 12.66 -4.40 -0.33
C GLY A 244 12.69 -4.70 -1.83
N ARG A 245 12.36 -3.68 -2.63
CA ARG A 245 12.53 -3.69 -4.10
C ARG A 245 13.05 -2.34 -4.55
N SER A 246 13.95 -2.36 -5.53
CA SER A 246 14.42 -1.18 -6.26
C SER A 246 13.88 -1.29 -7.69
N ASN A 247 12.96 -0.42 -8.06
CA ASN A 247 12.28 -0.48 -9.34
C ASN A 247 12.89 0.55 -10.29
N LEU A 248 13.34 0.08 -11.46
CA LEU A 248 13.75 0.93 -12.57
C LEU A 248 12.52 1.27 -13.41
N LEU A 249 12.31 2.55 -13.66
CA LEU A 249 11.25 3.06 -14.52
C LEU A 249 11.90 3.62 -15.79
N LEU A 250 11.55 3.06 -16.93
CA LEU A 250 12.00 3.51 -18.24
C LEU A 250 10.82 4.00 -19.06
N GLU A 251 10.91 5.22 -19.54
CA GLU A 251 9.93 5.81 -20.45
C GLU A 251 10.42 5.65 -21.90
N ILE A 252 9.64 4.94 -22.70
CA ILE A 252 9.92 4.64 -24.09
C ILE A 252 9.09 5.59 -24.97
N PRO A 253 9.73 6.43 -25.81
CA PRO A 253 9.01 7.31 -26.72
C PRO A 253 8.09 6.56 -27.66
N ALA A 254 6.99 7.18 -28.08
CA ALA A 254 5.98 6.57 -28.98
C ALA A 254 6.61 6.02 -30.27
N ALA A 255 7.60 6.72 -30.84
CA ALA A 255 8.32 6.26 -32.04
C ALA A 255 9.11 4.94 -31.85
N ALA A 256 9.40 4.57 -30.61
CA ALA A 256 10.13 3.35 -30.25
C ALA A 256 9.27 2.35 -29.45
N ALA A 257 7.98 2.59 -29.35
CA ALA A 257 7.08 1.80 -28.48
C ALA A 257 6.64 0.47 -29.09
N GLN A 258 6.54 0.39 -30.42
CA GLN A 258 5.97 -0.76 -31.12
C GLN A 258 6.62 -2.10 -30.76
N PRO A 259 7.95 -2.24 -30.72
CA PRO A 259 8.61 -3.52 -30.35
C PRO A 259 8.24 -3.99 -28.93
N TRP A 260 7.93 -3.07 -28.01
CA TRP A 260 7.48 -3.39 -26.66
C TRP A 260 6.01 -3.82 -26.64
N LEU A 261 5.19 -3.23 -27.50
CA LEU A 261 3.77 -3.58 -27.64
C LEU A 261 3.57 -4.91 -28.38
N ASP A 262 4.53 -5.33 -29.19
CA ASP A 262 4.51 -6.62 -29.90
C ASP A 262 4.95 -7.80 -29.01
N LEU A 263 5.49 -7.54 -27.80
CA LEU A 263 5.84 -8.60 -26.88
C LEU A 263 4.60 -9.42 -26.48
N PRO A 264 4.72 -10.76 -26.37
CA PRO A 264 3.60 -11.65 -26.08
C PRO A 264 3.13 -11.55 -24.61
N PHE A 265 3.66 -10.61 -23.85
CA PHE A 265 3.31 -10.39 -22.45
C PHE A 265 3.18 -8.90 -22.13
N ARG A 266 2.46 -8.59 -21.06
CA ARG A 266 2.44 -7.27 -20.39
C ARG A 266 3.02 -7.37 -18.99
N LEU A 267 3.06 -8.56 -18.43
CA LEU A 267 3.74 -8.87 -17.17
C LEU A 267 4.58 -10.13 -17.35
N LEU A 268 5.87 -10.00 -17.16
CA LEU A 268 6.85 -11.09 -17.18
C LEU A 268 7.37 -11.30 -15.77
N SER A 269 7.08 -12.44 -15.17
CA SER A 269 7.66 -12.91 -13.91
C SER A 269 8.93 -13.72 -14.21
N PHE A 270 9.86 -13.78 -13.28
CA PHE A 270 11.12 -14.51 -13.41
C PHE A 270 11.10 -15.72 -12.47
N SER A 271 11.47 -16.90 -12.97
CA SER A 271 11.73 -18.07 -12.14
C SER A 271 12.85 -17.79 -11.14
N ALA A 272 12.95 -18.55 -10.07
CA ALA A 272 14.00 -18.35 -9.07
C ALA A 272 15.42 -18.36 -9.67
N ALA A 273 15.67 -19.25 -10.63
CA ALA A 273 16.95 -19.32 -11.35
C ALA A 273 17.18 -18.09 -12.27
N ALA A 274 16.12 -17.61 -12.92
CA ALA A 274 16.16 -16.38 -13.71
C ALA A 274 16.40 -15.13 -12.84
N GLN A 275 15.76 -15.05 -11.68
CA GLN A 275 16.01 -14.01 -10.69
C GLN A 275 17.46 -13.96 -10.23
N GLN A 276 18.04 -15.14 -9.96
CA GLN A 276 19.45 -15.25 -9.58
C GLN A 276 20.39 -14.82 -10.72
N ARG A 277 20.04 -15.16 -11.97
CA ARG A 277 20.83 -14.82 -13.15
C ARG A 277 20.84 -13.31 -13.44
N TRP A 278 19.68 -12.66 -13.39
CA TRP A 278 19.53 -11.26 -13.85
C TRP A 278 19.32 -10.23 -12.74
N GLY A 279 19.08 -10.64 -11.50
CA GLY A 279 18.78 -9.72 -10.39
C GLY A 279 17.43 -9.01 -10.52
N LEU A 280 16.58 -9.44 -11.46
CA LEU A 280 15.24 -8.94 -11.70
C LEU A 280 14.21 -10.00 -11.31
N GLU A 281 13.07 -9.57 -10.77
CA GLU A 281 11.97 -10.42 -10.35
C GLU A 281 10.79 -10.33 -11.32
N ARG A 282 10.56 -9.15 -11.89
CA ARG A 282 9.37 -8.86 -12.71
C ARG A 282 9.62 -7.70 -13.65
N LEU A 283 9.02 -7.79 -14.83
CA LEU A 283 8.86 -6.65 -15.75
C LEU A 283 7.38 -6.38 -15.96
N SER A 284 6.95 -5.11 -15.95
CA SER A 284 5.64 -4.69 -16.45
C SER A 284 5.79 -3.72 -17.61
N ILE A 285 4.95 -3.89 -18.63
CA ILE A 285 4.90 -3.06 -19.83
C ILE A 285 3.56 -2.32 -19.79
N GLN A 286 3.62 -1.01 -19.68
CA GLN A 286 2.46 -0.15 -19.45
C GLN A 286 2.31 0.83 -20.62
N PRO A 287 1.38 0.58 -21.56
CA PRO A 287 1.05 1.54 -22.61
C PRO A 287 0.44 2.81 -22.01
N LEU A 288 0.87 3.97 -22.48
CA LEU A 288 0.29 5.27 -22.13
C LEU A 288 -0.67 5.76 -23.21
N ALA A 289 -1.56 6.68 -22.84
CA ALA A 289 -2.60 7.20 -23.73
C ALA A 289 -2.05 7.95 -24.97
N ASP A 290 -0.84 8.47 -24.89
CA ASP A 290 -0.16 9.19 -25.97
C ASP A 290 0.74 8.32 -26.85
N GLY A 291 0.67 7.00 -26.69
CA GLY A 291 1.43 6.03 -27.48
C GLY A 291 2.83 5.72 -26.93
N ARG A 292 3.30 6.40 -25.90
CA ARG A 292 4.49 5.99 -25.16
C ARG A 292 4.25 4.67 -24.42
N VAL A 293 5.35 4.04 -24.03
CA VAL A 293 5.32 2.85 -23.17
C VAL A 293 6.21 3.11 -21.96
N VAL A 294 5.75 2.70 -20.78
CA VAL A 294 6.60 2.64 -19.60
C VAL A 294 6.94 1.20 -19.28
N VAL A 295 8.22 0.92 -19.08
CA VAL A 295 8.71 -0.36 -18.61
C VAL A 295 9.14 -0.20 -17.17
N VAL A 296 8.55 -1.00 -16.27
CA VAL A 296 8.95 -1.04 -14.87
C VAL A 296 9.63 -2.38 -14.60
N ALA A 297 10.92 -2.32 -14.30
CA ALA A 297 11.72 -3.49 -13.93
C ALA A 297 11.89 -3.53 -12.41
N HIS A 298 11.35 -4.57 -11.78
CA HIS A 298 11.45 -4.79 -10.35
C HIS A 298 12.70 -5.62 -10.04
N SER A 299 13.57 -5.10 -9.17
CA SER A 299 14.74 -5.88 -8.70
C SER A 299 14.30 -7.03 -7.81
N THR A 300 15.21 -7.99 -7.61
CA THR A 300 15.09 -8.95 -6.51
C THR A 300 15.29 -8.29 -5.14
N ALA A 301 14.87 -8.97 -4.08
CA ALA A 301 15.14 -8.55 -2.69
C ALA A 301 16.65 -8.44 -2.42
N ALA A 302 17.45 -9.35 -2.97
CA ALA A 302 18.90 -9.37 -2.81
C ALA A 302 19.55 -8.10 -3.39
N VAL A 303 19.20 -7.69 -4.60
CA VAL A 303 19.68 -6.44 -5.22
C VAL A 303 19.26 -5.24 -4.38
N ALA A 304 18.02 -5.20 -3.90
CA ALA A 304 17.54 -4.12 -3.06
C ALA A 304 18.27 -4.06 -1.70
N ALA A 305 18.62 -5.20 -1.11
CA ALA A 305 19.35 -5.29 0.14
C ALA A 305 20.79 -4.79 0.03
N CYS A 306 21.44 -5.03 -1.11
CA CYS A 306 22.79 -4.49 -1.38
C CYS A 306 22.81 -2.96 -1.60
N ASN A 307 21.63 -2.32 -1.77
CA ASN A 307 21.50 -0.90 -2.09
C ASN A 307 20.58 -0.17 -1.11
N LEU A 308 20.69 -0.44 0.19
CA LEU A 308 19.79 0.06 1.24
C LEU A 308 19.70 1.59 1.29
N GLY A 309 20.79 2.30 1.07
CA GLY A 309 20.86 3.78 1.09
C GLY A 309 20.38 4.47 -0.19
N VAL A 310 20.00 3.72 -1.24
CA VAL A 310 19.61 4.31 -2.53
C VAL A 310 18.09 4.33 -2.68
N HIS A 311 17.47 5.50 -2.55
CA HIS A 311 16.02 5.65 -2.46
C HIS A 311 15.33 6.20 -3.71
N GLY A 312 16.08 6.74 -4.67
CA GLY A 312 15.53 7.48 -5.79
C GLY A 312 15.20 8.93 -5.38
N ARG A 313 15.94 9.90 -5.90
CA ARG A 313 15.86 11.32 -5.50
C ARG A 313 14.48 11.94 -5.74
N ASP A 314 13.71 11.43 -6.68
CA ASP A 314 12.37 11.92 -6.99
C ASP A 314 11.26 11.23 -6.20
N SER A 315 11.59 10.27 -5.34
CA SER A 315 10.60 9.59 -4.48
C SER A 315 10.16 10.48 -3.33
N SER A 316 8.94 10.27 -2.81
CA SER A 316 8.48 10.98 -1.61
C SER A 316 9.37 10.67 -0.40
N ALA A 317 9.79 9.41 -0.25
CA ALA A 317 10.70 9.00 0.82
C ALA A 317 12.08 9.68 0.67
N GLY A 318 12.66 9.70 -0.55
CA GLY A 318 13.97 10.33 -0.79
C GLY A 318 14.01 11.81 -0.43
N ARG A 319 12.88 12.52 -0.51
CA ARG A 319 12.80 13.94 -0.14
C ARG A 319 12.72 14.18 1.37
N LEU A 320 12.33 13.18 2.14
CA LEU A 320 12.12 13.26 3.58
C LEU A 320 13.28 12.68 4.38
N LEU A 321 14.27 12.11 3.69
CA LEU A 321 15.44 11.52 4.34
C LEU A 321 16.38 12.61 4.86
N PRO A 322 16.97 12.41 6.06
CA PRO A 322 17.88 13.38 6.65
C PRO A 322 19.21 13.51 5.90
N ALA A 323 19.62 12.45 5.19
CA ALA A 323 20.85 12.45 4.39
C ALA A 323 20.56 12.76 2.92
N PRO A 324 21.35 13.60 2.25
CA PRO A 324 21.21 13.81 0.81
C PRO A 324 21.41 12.48 0.08
N ALA A 325 20.59 12.26 -0.98
CA ALA A 325 20.76 11.12 -1.85
C ALA A 325 22.17 11.12 -2.45
N ASP A 326 22.83 9.95 -2.55
CA ASP A 326 24.06 9.80 -3.32
C ASP A 326 23.72 9.65 -4.80
N PRO A 327 23.89 10.70 -5.65
CA PRO A 327 23.54 10.63 -7.05
C PRO A 327 24.41 9.62 -7.83
N ALA A 328 25.64 9.38 -7.38
CA ALA A 328 26.53 8.42 -8.02
C ALA A 328 26.08 6.98 -7.74
N ALA A 329 25.67 6.67 -6.51
CA ALA A 329 25.09 5.37 -6.16
C ALA A 329 23.78 5.11 -6.90
N GLU A 330 22.90 6.11 -7.00
CA GLU A 330 21.66 6.01 -7.76
C GLU A 330 21.95 5.75 -9.26
N THR A 331 22.89 6.47 -9.86
CA THR A 331 23.29 6.28 -11.25
C THR A 331 23.86 4.88 -11.47
N ARG A 332 24.73 4.38 -10.59
CA ARG A 332 25.28 3.02 -10.67
C ARG A 332 24.17 1.97 -10.64
N LEU A 333 23.19 2.12 -9.74
CA LEU A 333 22.07 1.17 -9.62
C LEU A 333 21.16 1.23 -10.85
N ILE A 334 20.83 2.41 -11.36
CA ILE A 334 20.08 2.58 -12.62
C ILE A 334 20.80 1.90 -13.77
N THR A 335 22.12 2.12 -13.91
CA THR A 335 22.93 1.49 -14.97
C THR A 335 22.88 -0.04 -14.84
N SER A 336 23.14 -0.57 -13.65
CA SER A 336 23.13 -2.03 -13.42
C SER A 336 21.76 -2.68 -13.73
N LEU A 337 20.65 -2.06 -13.27
CA LEU A 337 19.31 -2.57 -13.58
C LEU A 337 18.97 -2.45 -15.08
N SER A 338 19.47 -1.41 -15.75
CA SER A 338 19.30 -1.25 -17.19
C SER A 338 20.07 -2.31 -17.96
N GLU A 339 21.32 -2.58 -17.60
CA GLU A 339 22.13 -3.64 -18.21
C GLU A 339 21.49 -5.03 -18.03
N ALA A 340 20.94 -5.30 -16.83
CA ALA A 340 20.18 -6.52 -16.55
C ALA A 340 18.95 -6.63 -17.45
N LEU A 341 18.16 -5.55 -17.57
CA LEU A 341 16.99 -5.50 -18.44
C LEU A 341 17.37 -5.74 -19.90
N TRP A 342 18.43 -5.11 -20.39
CA TRP A 342 18.90 -5.31 -21.77
C TRP A 342 19.40 -6.72 -22.02
N SER A 343 20.06 -7.34 -21.05
CA SER A 343 20.46 -8.75 -21.12
C SER A 343 19.26 -9.69 -21.22
N VAL A 344 18.19 -9.39 -20.46
CA VAL A 344 16.90 -10.11 -20.58
C VAL A 344 16.32 -9.94 -21.98
N LEU A 345 16.22 -8.70 -22.46
CA LEU A 345 15.65 -8.44 -23.80
C LEU A 345 16.43 -9.12 -24.92
N ALA A 346 17.76 -9.16 -24.81
CA ALA A 346 18.60 -9.89 -25.77
C ALA A 346 18.33 -11.39 -25.78
N ALA A 347 17.92 -11.94 -24.63
CA ALA A 347 17.59 -13.36 -24.52
C ALA A 347 16.17 -13.70 -25.01
N VAL A 348 15.23 -12.76 -24.92
CA VAL A 348 13.79 -13.02 -25.15
C VAL A 348 13.24 -12.46 -26.46
N LEU A 349 13.92 -11.47 -27.05
CA LEU A 349 13.48 -10.89 -28.32
C LEU A 349 13.92 -11.74 -29.51
N PRO A 350 13.07 -11.92 -30.52
CA PRO A 350 13.47 -12.59 -31.77
C PRO A 350 14.70 -11.91 -32.38
N ALA A 351 15.60 -12.69 -32.98
CA ALA A 351 16.77 -12.20 -33.70
C ALA A 351 16.34 -11.20 -34.80
N GLY A 352 16.89 -9.99 -34.77
CA GLY A 352 16.59 -8.93 -35.73
C GLY A 352 15.63 -7.84 -35.25
N ILE A 353 15.01 -7.97 -34.08
CA ILE A 353 14.36 -6.83 -33.45
C ILE A 353 15.46 -5.93 -32.86
N PRO A 354 15.54 -4.65 -33.30
CA PRO A 354 16.54 -3.75 -32.74
C PRO A 354 16.24 -3.55 -31.25
N ILE A 355 17.01 -4.18 -30.40
CA ILE A 355 17.10 -3.75 -29.01
C ILE A 355 17.56 -2.30 -29.10
N PRO A 356 16.82 -1.33 -28.52
CA PRO A 356 17.29 0.06 -28.51
C PRO A 356 18.73 0.05 -28.04
N SER A 357 19.66 0.28 -28.94
CA SER A 357 21.07 0.08 -28.67
C SER A 357 21.45 1.03 -27.55
N LEU A 358 21.89 0.47 -26.45
CA LEU A 358 22.61 1.16 -25.40
C LEU A 358 23.99 1.61 -25.94
N ARG A 359 24.01 2.43 -26.99
CA ARG A 359 25.21 3.18 -27.31
C ARG A 359 25.45 4.09 -26.12
N GLN A 360 26.61 3.91 -25.49
CA GLN A 360 27.06 4.73 -24.37
C GLN A 360 26.65 6.19 -24.59
N GLY A 361 25.77 6.72 -23.77
CA GLY A 361 25.25 8.09 -23.81
C GLY A 361 23.78 8.28 -24.23
N GLN A 362 23.06 7.26 -24.65
CA GLN A 362 21.63 7.36 -25.06
C GLN A 362 20.69 6.42 -24.29
N LEU A 363 21.00 6.13 -23.03
CA LEU A 363 20.01 5.49 -22.14
C LEU A 363 18.83 6.45 -22.00
N PRO A 364 17.58 5.98 -22.22
CA PRO A 364 16.43 6.70 -21.68
C PRO A 364 16.75 7.00 -20.22
N GLN A 365 16.54 8.23 -19.78
CA GLN A 365 16.82 8.58 -18.39
C GLN A 365 15.96 7.72 -17.47
N GLY A 366 16.53 6.63 -16.98
CA GLY A 366 15.87 5.74 -16.03
C GLY A 366 15.66 6.48 -14.73
N GLN A 367 14.49 6.27 -14.12
CA GLN A 367 14.19 6.76 -12.79
C GLN A 367 14.15 5.58 -11.82
N LEU A 368 14.61 5.81 -10.61
CA LEU A 368 14.59 4.79 -9.56
C LEU A 368 13.47 5.06 -8.56
N MET A 369 12.78 3.99 -8.18
CA MET A 369 11.85 4.00 -7.05
C MET A 369 12.17 2.83 -6.12
N ARG A 370 12.46 3.14 -4.86
CA ARG A 370 12.67 2.11 -3.84
C ARG A 370 11.46 1.93 -2.94
N TRP A 371 11.08 0.69 -2.76
CA TRP A 371 10.15 0.23 -1.74
C TRP A 371 10.92 -0.51 -0.65
N GLY A 372 11.19 0.16 0.47
CA GLY A 372 11.98 -0.43 1.57
C GLY A 372 11.28 -1.58 2.29
N ALA A 373 9.96 -1.69 2.16
CA ALA A 373 9.15 -2.83 2.58
C ALA A 373 8.09 -3.08 1.52
N ALA A 374 8.50 -3.67 0.41
CA ALA A 374 7.61 -4.00 -0.70
C ALA A 374 6.64 -5.11 -0.32
N PHE A 375 7.14 -6.14 0.37
CA PHE A 375 6.36 -7.28 0.83
C PHE A 375 6.72 -7.62 2.27
N PRO A 376 5.75 -7.70 3.21
CA PRO A 376 5.97 -8.37 4.47
C PRO A 376 6.24 -9.86 4.22
N SER A 377 7.07 -10.47 5.04
CA SER A 377 7.45 -11.88 4.98
C SER A 377 7.21 -12.56 6.33
N GLY A 378 7.29 -13.90 6.34
CA GLY A 378 7.00 -14.69 7.53
C GLY A 378 5.51 -14.95 7.75
N PRO A 379 5.10 -15.24 8.99
CA PRO A 379 3.71 -15.66 9.29
C PRO A 379 2.69 -14.53 9.24
N GLY A 380 3.13 -13.26 9.24
CA GLY A 380 2.27 -12.10 9.39
C GLY A 380 1.91 -11.78 10.84
N LEU A 381 1.14 -10.72 11.03
CA LEU A 381 0.69 -10.23 12.34
C LEU A 381 -0.72 -10.76 12.62
N GLU A 382 -0.94 -11.33 13.80
CA GLU A 382 -2.26 -11.78 14.24
C GLU A 382 -3.20 -10.59 14.41
N ALA A 383 -4.33 -10.58 13.69
CA ALA A 383 -5.24 -9.44 13.61
C ALA A 383 -5.75 -9.00 15.00
N GLU A 384 -6.19 -9.94 15.84
CA GLU A 384 -6.71 -9.65 17.17
C GLU A 384 -5.64 -9.03 18.10
N ALA A 385 -4.38 -9.42 17.95
CA ALA A 385 -3.28 -8.87 18.72
C ALA A 385 -2.96 -7.41 18.33
N MET A 386 -3.42 -6.96 17.16
CA MET A 386 -3.21 -5.61 16.65
C MET A 386 -4.30 -4.62 17.06
N VAL A 387 -5.23 -5.00 17.93
CA VAL A 387 -6.25 -4.11 18.50
C VAL A 387 -6.00 -3.96 19.98
N CYS A 388 -5.61 -2.78 20.43
CA CYS A 388 -5.25 -2.44 21.82
C CYS A 388 -6.27 -1.46 22.41
N PRO A 389 -7.41 -1.92 22.97
CA PRO A 389 -8.51 -1.05 23.42
C PRO A 389 -8.12 -0.12 24.57
N VAL A 390 -7.28 -0.59 25.50
CA VAL A 390 -6.82 0.22 26.64
C VAL A 390 -6.06 1.45 26.18
N SER A 391 -5.15 1.26 25.23
CA SER A 391 -4.37 2.35 24.62
C SER A 391 -5.11 3.05 23.48
N ARG A 392 -6.24 2.52 23.03
CA ARG A 392 -6.99 3.00 21.85
C ARG A 392 -6.11 3.12 20.60
N VAL A 393 -5.34 2.06 20.35
CA VAL A 393 -4.50 1.89 19.16
C VAL A 393 -4.93 0.66 18.41
N ALA A 394 -4.92 0.75 17.09
CA ALA A 394 -5.09 -0.42 16.22
C ALA A 394 -4.18 -0.34 15.00
N LEU A 395 -3.98 -1.50 14.34
CA LEU A 395 -3.16 -1.58 13.14
C LEU A 395 -3.89 -2.41 12.08
N CYS A 396 -3.87 -1.94 10.83
CA CYS A 396 -4.28 -2.68 9.64
C CYS A 396 -3.19 -2.60 8.56
N GLY A 397 -3.27 -3.46 7.58
CA GLY A 397 -2.34 -3.49 6.46
C GLY A 397 -2.20 -4.89 5.88
N ASP A 398 -1.46 -5.01 4.81
CA ASP A 398 -1.14 -6.29 4.18
C ASP A 398 -0.18 -7.17 5.01
N ALA A 399 0.36 -6.63 6.11
CA ALA A 399 1.15 -7.38 7.08
C ALA A 399 0.29 -8.22 8.05
N ILE A 400 -1.04 -8.02 8.07
CA ILE A 400 -1.96 -8.85 8.84
C ILE A 400 -2.04 -10.24 8.21
N ALA A 401 -1.88 -11.27 9.05
CA ALA A 401 -1.97 -12.67 8.64
C ALA A 401 -3.35 -13.02 8.07
N GLY A 402 -3.42 -13.97 7.17
CA GLY A 402 -4.66 -14.48 6.61
C GLY A 402 -4.76 -14.37 5.09
N PRO A 403 -5.97 -14.51 4.55
CA PRO A 403 -6.21 -14.48 3.11
C PRO A 403 -5.71 -13.18 2.47
N GLY A 404 -4.86 -13.31 1.45
CA GLY A 404 -4.29 -12.16 0.77
C GLY A 404 -3.10 -11.49 1.47
N PHE A 405 -2.49 -12.12 2.50
CA PHE A 405 -1.25 -11.64 3.14
C PHE A 405 -0.23 -11.15 2.11
N ALA A 406 0.44 -10.05 2.41
CA ALA A 406 1.43 -9.38 1.56
C ALA A 406 0.89 -8.86 0.21
N ARG A 407 -0.43 -8.74 0.02
CA ARG A 407 -1.08 -8.32 -1.23
C ARG A 407 -2.16 -7.26 -0.98
N ILE A 408 -2.64 -6.65 -2.07
CA ILE A 408 -3.76 -5.69 -2.02
C ILE A 408 -5.04 -6.36 -1.48
N GLU A 409 -5.28 -7.63 -1.77
CA GLU A 409 -6.37 -8.42 -1.20
C GLU A 409 -6.32 -8.39 0.34
N GLY A 410 -5.17 -8.69 0.94
CA GLY A 410 -4.99 -8.65 2.39
C GLY A 410 -5.14 -7.25 2.98
N ALA A 411 -4.67 -6.23 2.27
CA ALA A 411 -4.85 -4.84 2.67
C ALA A 411 -6.34 -4.44 2.72
N LEU A 412 -7.15 -4.83 1.73
CA LEU A 412 -8.59 -4.62 1.72
C LEU A 412 -9.24 -5.34 2.91
N ARG A 413 -9.00 -6.65 3.04
CA ARG A 413 -9.58 -7.49 4.08
C ARG A 413 -9.25 -7.01 5.49
N SER A 414 -7.98 -6.62 5.73
CA SER A 414 -7.57 -6.12 7.05
C SER A 414 -8.25 -4.81 7.42
N GLY A 415 -8.48 -3.93 6.44
CA GLY A 415 -9.23 -2.69 6.65
C GLY A 415 -10.71 -2.94 6.95
N GLU A 416 -11.36 -3.83 6.19
CA GLU A 416 -12.75 -4.24 6.39
C GLU A 416 -12.93 -4.88 7.77
N TRP A 417 -12.12 -5.88 8.07
CA TRP A 417 -12.15 -6.59 9.34
C TRP A 417 -11.94 -5.65 10.54
N LEU A 418 -10.94 -4.76 10.46
CA LEU A 418 -10.68 -3.83 11.55
C LEU A 418 -11.82 -2.84 11.75
N ALA A 419 -12.51 -2.43 10.69
CA ALA A 419 -13.67 -1.56 10.79
C ALA A 419 -14.78 -2.20 11.61
N GLU A 420 -15.09 -3.46 11.33
CA GLU A 420 -16.10 -4.23 12.06
C GLU A 420 -15.68 -4.47 13.52
N ARG A 421 -14.44 -4.88 13.72
CA ARG A 421 -13.89 -5.20 15.05
C ARG A 421 -13.91 -4.00 15.99
N LEU A 422 -13.54 -2.81 15.51
CA LEU A 422 -13.55 -1.61 16.34
C LEU A 422 -14.96 -1.11 16.64
N LEU A 423 -15.91 -1.27 15.72
CA LEU A 423 -17.31 -0.96 16.03
C LEU A 423 -17.86 -1.88 17.15
N GLN A 424 -17.49 -3.16 17.14
CA GLN A 424 -17.85 -4.08 18.23
C GLN A 424 -17.22 -3.67 19.57
N GLU A 425 -15.94 -3.24 19.57
CA GLU A 425 -15.26 -2.72 20.77
C GLU A 425 -15.96 -1.49 21.33
N TRP A 426 -16.39 -0.58 20.47
CA TRP A 426 -17.06 0.64 20.91
C TRP A 426 -18.48 0.36 21.43
N ASP A 427 -19.16 -0.65 20.89
CA ASP A 427 -20.48 -1.11 21.41
C ASP A 427 -20.33 -1.81 22.77
N ALA A 428 -19.23 -2.52 23.02
CA ALA A 428 -18.99 -3.26 24.28
C ALA A 428 -18.44 -2.37 25.41
N GLY A 429 -17.92 -1.20 25.11
CA GLY A 429 -17.23 -0.30 26.06
C GLY A 429 -18.08 0.56 26.97
N GLU A 430 -19.41 0.36 27.05
CA GLU A 430 -20.23 0.88 28.15
C GLU A 430 -20.47 -0.20 29.25
N PRO A 431 -19.62 -0.27 30.30
CA PRO A 431 -20.14 -0.81 31.55
C PRO A 431 -21.18 0.18 32.06
N ALA A 432 -22.35 -0.34 32.40
CA ALA A 432 -23.47 0.38 33.01
C ALA A 432 -23.01 1.38 34.08
N ALA A 433 -22.67 2.60 33.69
CA ALA A 433 -22.50 3.73 34.63
C ALA A 433 -23.82 4.18 35.25
N ALA A 434 -24.89 3.40 35.06
CA ALA A 434 -26.23 3.68 35.58
C ALA A 434 -26.52 3.07 36.97
N GLU A 435 -25.65 2.20 37.50
CA GLU A 435 -25.92 1.56 38.82
C GLU A 435 -25.17 2.15 40.03
N LEU A 436 -24.37 3.19 39.86
CA LEU A 436 -23.66 3.85 40.97
C LEU A 436 -24.33 5.16 41.45
N ARG A 437 -25.59 5.40 41.08
CA ARG A 437 -26.39 6.49 41.66
C ARG A 437 -27.73 5.95 42.19
N ARG A 438 -27.68 5.10 43.17
CA ARG A 438 -28.77 4.89 44.12
C ARG A 438 -28.21 4.76 45.52
#